data_49c1fe0b83bc1562d2d97b7c21c03a3f
#
_entry.id   49c1fe0b83bc1562d2d97b7c21c03a3f
#
_cell.length_a   1.000
_cell.length_b   1.000
_cell.length_c   1.000
_cell.angle_alpha   90.00
_cell.angle_beta   90.00
_cell.angle_gamma   90.00
#
_symmetry.space_group_name_H-M   'P 1'
#
loop_
_entity.id
_entity.type
_entity.pdbx_description
1 polymer ?
#
loop_
_entity_poly.entity_id
_entity_poly.type
_entity_poly.pdbx_seq_one_letter_code
_entity_poly.pdbx_strand_id
1 'polypeptide(L)'
;MGAVTSRHSIAQCVMLALVMLGAGNAQAASSVLIWPIDPVLEADQQASALWLENRGTETANLQIRVFGWSQSGFEEQYQNQRDVIGSPPVAKIEPGQKQLVRLTRTKDVPPGQELAYRIIIDEIPGAQPPAAEGGKTAAAIRFQMRYSVPLFAYGAGLWSKEDSTRPRDPKGVGLPQLSWRTVAVDGRPYVEVRNQGAVHARLTDVAIKQGGQSKPLAEGLLGYVLPGAVMRWPAPGPLASESALQVRVNGGAQVQSIAPER
;
A
#
# COMPACT_ATOMS: atom_id res chain seq x y z
N MET A 1 33.53 41.21 46.41
CA MET A 1 32.57 41.17 45.30
C MET A 1 32.84 39.88 44.52
N GLY A 2 31.98 38.88 44.54
CA GLY A 2 32.19 37.65 43.74
C GLY A 2 31.63 36.39 44.39
N ALA A 3 30.28 36.24 44.57
CA ALA A 3 29.68 34.96 44.97
C ALA A 3 28.17 34.87 44.64
N VAL A 4 27.65 35.54 43.65
CA VAL A 4 26.21 35.50 43.34
C VAL A 4 25.89 34.79 41.99
N THR A 5 26.89 34.65 41.12
CA THR A 5 26.65 34.12 39.74
C THR A 5 26.56 32.56 39.65
N SER A 6 26.98 31.83 40.70
CA SER A 6 27.00 30.33 40.66
C SER A 6 25.64 29.65 40.88
N ARG A 7 24.74 30.27 41.62
CA ARG A 7 23.46 29.63 42.01
C ARG A 7 22.42 29.59 40.89
N HIS A 8 22.43 30.57 39.99
CA HIS A 8 21.45 30.61 38.86
C HIS A 8 21.79 29.61 37.79
N SER A 9 23.08 29.35 37.53
CA SER A 9 23.50 28.37 36.51
C SER A 9 23.17 26.91 36.94
N ILE A 10 23.28 26.59 38.20
CA ILE A 10 22.93 25.25 38.73
C ILE A 10 21.41 25.03 38.66
N ALA A 11 20.61 26.02 39.02
CA ALA A 11 19.14 25.94 38.95
C ALA A 11 18.64 25.78 37.51
N GLN A 12 19.26 26.46 36.52
CA GLN A 12 18.94 26.31 35.11
C GLN A 12 19.32 24.92 34.56
N CYS A 13 20.48 24.39 34.95
CA CYS A 13 20.87 23.02 34.55
C CYS A 13 19.96 21.93 35.15
N VAL A 14 19.52 22.10 36.41
CA VAL A 14 18.58 21.16 37.03
C VAL A 14 17.19 21.22 36.40
N MET A 15 16.72 22.42 36.00
CA MET A 15 15.43 22.57 35.33
C MET A 15 15.46 22.00 33.91
N LEU A 16 16.58 22.14 33.17
CA LEU A 16 16.78 21.53 31.86
C LEU A 16 16.86 19.99 31.94
N ALA A 17 17.47 19.45 32.96
CA ALA A 17 17.57 18.02 33.23
C ALA A 17 16.20 17.39 33.57
N LEU A 18 15.34 18.10 34.32
CA LEU A 18 13.99 17.62 34.64
C LEU A 18 13.06 17.59 33.40
N VAL A 19 13.23 18.48 32.43
CA VAL A 19 12.44 18.47 31.19
C VAL A 19 12.82 17.30 30.27
N MET A 20 14.08 16.85 30.31
CA MET A 20 14.56 15.69 29.53
C MET A 20 14.08 14.34 30.06
N LEU A 21 13.68 14.23 31.34
CA LEU A 21 13.14 12.98 31.93
C LEU A 21 11.65 12.76 31.62
N GLY A 22 10.96 13.76 31.06
CA GLY A 22 9.53 13.69 30.73
C GLY A 22 9.21 13.22 29.31
N ALA A 23 10.20 12.87 28.48
CA ALA A 23 9.96 12.26 27.16
C ALA A 23 9.48 10.82 27.37
N GLY A 24 8.21 10.65 27.75
CA GLY A 24 7.53 9.35 27.78
C GLY A 24 7.60 8.74 26.38
N ASN A 25 8.10 7.51 26.31
CA ASN A 25 8.07 6.73 25.07
C ASN A 25 6.63 6.60 24.61
N ALA A 26 6.23 7.31 23.56
CA ALA A 26 4.99 7.08 22.85
C ALA A 26 5.15 5.74 22.12
N GLN A 27 4.81 4.64 22.79
CA GLN A 27 4.75 3.32 22.15
C GLN A 27 3.45 3.21 21.39
N ALA A 28 3.54 2.90 20.09
CA ALA A 28 2.38 2.54 19.31
C ALA A 28 1.78 1.25 19.88
N ALA A 29 0.51 1.28 20.27
CA ALA A 29 -0.16 0.17 20.93
C ALA A 29 -0.22 -1.09 20.07
N SER A 30 -0.40 -0.94 18.73
CA SER A 30 -0.31 -2.04 17.78
C SER A 30 0.53 -1.63 16.57
N SER A 31 1.32 -2.57 16.05
CA SER A 31 2.10 -2.42 14.83
C SER A 31 2.14 -3.77 14.12
N VAL A 32 1.44 -3.89 13.01
CA VAL A 32 1.38 -5.14 12.25
C VAL A 32 2.26 -5.02 11.00
N LEU A 33 3.29 -5.85 10.91
CA LEU A 33 4.08 -6.03 9.71
C LEU A 33 3.39 -7.06 8.80
N ILE A 34 3.26 -6.74 7.52
CA ILE A 34 2.57 -7.57 6.53
C ILE A 34 3.53 -7.86 5.37
N TRP A 35 3.67 -9.14 5.00
CA TRP A 35 4.47 -9.52 3.84
C TRP A 35 3.98 -10.82 3.18
N PRO A 36 4.17 -10.98 1.86
CA PRO A 36 4.59 -9.94 0.93
C PRO A 36 3.56 -8.82 0.83
N ILE A 37 3.98 -7.64 0.38
CA ILE A 37 3.09 -6.47 0.21
C ILE A 37 2.27 -6.54 -1.09
N ASP A 38 2.59 -7.49 -1.97
CA ASP A 38 2.00 -7.74 -3.28
C ASP A 38 1.94 -9.26 -3.55
N PRO A 39 1.17 -10.03 -2.73
CA PRO A 39 1.03 -11.46 -2.96
C PRO A 39 0.42 -11.74 -4.33
N VAL A 40 0.86 -12.83 -4.94
CA VAL A 40 0.35 -13.30 -6.22
C VAL A 40 -0.11 -14.76 -6.12
N LEU A 41 -1.05 -15.13 -6.97
CA LEU A 41 -1.49 -16.49 -7.26
C LEU A 41 -1.18 -16.77 -8.72
N GLU A 42 -0.04 -17.40 -8.96
CA GLU A 42 0.36 -17.78 -10.32
C GLU A 42 -0.57 -18.85 -10.90
N ALA A 43 -0.59 -18.97 -12.22
CA ALA A 43 -1.49 -19.91 -12.92
C ALA A 43 -1.34 -21.38 -12.44
N ASP A 44 -0.13 -21.76 -12.03
CA ASP A 44 0.20 -23.09 -11.52
C ASP A 44 0.05 -23.24 -9.99
N GLN A 45 -0.48 -22.23 -9.30
CA GLN A 45 -0.61 -22.21 -7.84
C GLN A 45 -2.08 -22.18 -7.41
N GLN A 46 -2.43 -23.04 -6.46
CA GLN A 46 -3.76 -23.03 -5.82
C GLN A 46 -3.82 -22.10 -4.61
N ALA A 47 -2.69 -21.77 -4.02
CA ALA A 47 -2.64 -20.91 -2.83
C ALA A 47 -1.34 -20.13 -2.75
N SER A 48 -1.40 -18.98 -2.08
CA SER A 48 -0.28 -18.13 -1.71
C SER A 48 -0.32 -17.81 -0.22
N ALA A 49 0.81 -17.37 0.33
CA ALA A 49 0.98 -17.04 1.74
C ALA A 49 0.99 -15.53 1.95
N LEU A 50 0.25 -15.07 2.98
CA LEU A 50 0.38 -13.73 3.52
C LEU A 50 0.69 -13.85 5.00
N TRP A 51 1.78 -13.25 5.43
CA TRP A 51 2.20 -13.25 6.82
C TRP A 51 1.84 -11.95 7.50
N LEU A 52 1.33 -12.07 8.72
CA LEU A 52 1.03 -10.97 9.63
C LEU A 52 1.89 -11.16 10.87
N GLU A 53 2.70 -10.18 11.25
CA GLU A 53 3.52 -10.20 12.46
C GLU A 53 3.14 -9.03 13.35
N ASN A 54 2.79 -9.30 14.61
CA ASN A 54 2.53 -8.26 15.57
C ASN A 54 3.86 -7.78 16.19
N ARG A 55 4.29 -6.58 15.81
CA ARG A 55 5.48 -5.90 16.34
C ARG A 55 5.14 -4.90 17.45
N GLY A 56 3.88 -4.79 17.81
CA GLY A 56 3.41 -3.97 18.92
C GLY A 56 3.61 -4.65 20.27
N THR A 57 3.17 -3.97 21.31
CA THR A 57 3.25 -4.43 22.70
C THR A 57 1.94 -5.01 23.22
N GLU A 58 0.85 -4.82 22.47
CA GLU A 58 -0.48 -5.35 22.80
C GLU A 58 -0.91 -6.42 21.78
N THR A 59 -1.84 -7.29 22.18
CA THR A 59 -2.43 -8.28 21.30
C THR A 59 -3.18 -7.62 20.14
N ALA A 60 -2.87 -7.99 18.90
CA ALA A 60 -3.57 -7.56 17.71
C ALA A 60 -4.70 -8.54 17.36
N ASN A 61 -5.95 -8.06 17.34
CA ASN A 61 -7.09 -8.81 16.85
C ASN A 61 -7.42 -8.32 15.45
N LEU A 62 -7.30 -9.17 14.45
CA LEU A 62 -7.38 -8.80 13.05
C LEU A 62 -8.51 -9.55 12.35
N GLN A 63 -9.30 -8.84 11.53
CA GLN A 63 -10.24 -9.42 10.59
C GLN A 63 -9.67 -9.31 9.18
N ILE A 64 -9.64 -10.42 8.46
CA ILE A 64 -9.09 -10.52 7.10
C ILE A 64 -10.23 -10.78 6.12
N ARG A 65 -10.39 -9.91 5.14
CA ARG A 65 -11.41 -10.01 4.09
C ARG A 65 -10.79 -9.82 2.73
N VAL A 66 -11.23 -10.58 1.73
CA VAL A 66 -10.76 -10.46 0.34
C VAL A 66 -11.91 -9.99 -0.54
N PHE A 67 -11.73 -8.85 -1.20
CA PHE A 67 -12.68 -8.26 -2.14
C PHE A 67 -12.17 -8.40 -3.56
N GLY A 68 -13.09 -8.58 -4.53
CA GLY A 68 -12.78 -8.34 -5.93
C GLY A 68 -12.50 -6.85 -6.15
N TRP A 69 -11.49 -6.56 -6.96
CA TRP A 69 -11.06 -5.20 -7.22
C TRP A 69 -11.13 -4.90 -8.70
N SER A 70 -11.79 -3.82 -9.04
CA SER A 70 -11.87 -3.29 -10.41
C SER A 70 -11.73 -1.76 -10.37
N GLN A 71 -11.58 -1.16 -11.54
CA GLN A 71 -11.50 0.28 -11.68
C GLN A 71 -12.47 0.74 -12.76
N SER A 72 -13.30 1.74 -12.44
CA SER A 72 -14.28 2.33 -13.36
C SER A 72 -14.54 3.77 -12.99
N GLY A 73 -14.70 4.65 -13.97
CA GLY A 73 -14.94 6.08 -13.73
C GLY A 73 -13.80 6.77 -12.99
N PHE A 74 -12.56 6.29 -13.16
CA PHE A 74 -11.35 6.77 -12.47
C PHE A 74 -11.31 6.46 -10.97
N GLU A 75 -12.14 5.54 -10.50
CA GLU A 75 -12.23 5.15 -9.10
C GLU A 75 -12.02 3.65 -8.91
N GLU A 76 -11.54 3.27 -7.73
CA GLU A 76 -11.43 1.88 -7.32
C GLU A 76 -12.79 1.37 -6.87
N GLN A 77 -13.17 0.18 -7.34
CA GLN A 77 -14.41 -0.50 -7.00
C GLN A 77 -14.10 -1.82 -6.29
N TYR A 78 -14.77 -2.04 -5.15
CA TYR A 78 -14.62 -3.25 -4.35
C TYR A 78 -15.95 -3.99 -4.28
N GLN A 79 -15.92 -5.31 -4.55
CA GLN A 79 -17.12 -6.13 -4.52
C GLN A 79 -16.88 -7.42 -3.74
N ASN A 80 -17.95 -7.95 -3.14
CA ASN A 80 -17.89 -9.26 -2.52
C ASN A 80 -17.62 -10.32 -3.58
N GLN A 81 -16.77 -11.30 -3.25
CA GLN A 81 -16.38 -12.36 -4.15
C GLN A 81 -16.16 -13.67 -3.37
N ARG A 82 -16.03 -14.79 -4.11
CA ARG A 82 -15.76 -16.13 -3.58
C ARG A 82 -14.64 -16.85 -4.33
N ASP A 83 -13.97 -16.16 -5.25
CA ASP A 83 -12.94 -16.73 -6.12
C ASP A 83 -11.61 -16.95 -5.37
N VAL A 84 -11.36 -16.15 -4.32
CA VAL A 84 -10.20 -16.27 -3.43
C VAL A 84 -10.64 -16.13 -1.97
N ILE A 85 -10.21 -17.07 -1.13
CA ILE A 85 -10.52 -17.11 0.30
C ILE A 85 -9.23 -16.92 1.11
N GLY A 86 -9.25 -15.98 2.06
CA GLY A 86 -8.22 -15.84 3.09
C GLY A 86 -8.59 -16.65 4.35
N SER A 87 -7.67 -17.50 4.82
CA SER A 87 -7.88 -18.33 6.02
C SER A 87 -6.67 -18.26 6.96
N PRO A 88 -6.86 -17.99 8.26
CA PRO A 88 -8.13 -17.74 8.93
C PRO A 88 -8.72 -16.35 8.61
N PRO A 89 -10.05 -16.18 8.66
CA PRO A 89 -10.70 -14.88 8.43
C PRO A 89 -10.58 -13.91 9.64
N VAL A 90 -10.25 -14.45 10.80
CA VAL A 90 -9.96 -13.69 12.03
C VAL A 90 -8.72 -14.29 12.68
N ALA A 91 -7.83 -13.42 13.13
CA ALA A 91 -6.59 -13.82 13.79
C ALA A 91 -6.36 -13.00 15.07
N LYS A 92 -5.97 -13.67 16.15
CA LYS A 92 -5.47 -13.06 17.37
C LYS A 92 -3.96 -13.31 17.42
N ILE A 93 -3.16 -12.23 17.38
CA ILE A 93 -1.70 -12.32 17.29
C ILE A 93 -1.09 -11.64 18.51
N GLU A 94 -0.47 -12.43 19.37
CA GLU A 94 0.22 -11.90 20.54
C GLU A 94 1.49 -11.12 20.15
N PRO A 95 1.99 -10.21 20.99
CA PRO A 95 3.22 -9.47 20.74
C PRO A 95 4.37 -10.39 20.29
N GLY A 96 5.05 -10.01 19.20
CA GLY A 96 6.16 -10.77 18.61
C GLY A 96 5.78 -12.04 17.86
N GLN A 97 4.50 -12.42 17.83
CA GLN A 97 4.04 -13.61 17.13
C GLN A 97 3.68 -13.32 15.67
N LYS A 98 3.68 -14.38 14.86
CA LYS A 98 3.34 -14.37 13.43
C LYS A 98 2.14 -15.25 13.16
N GLN A 99 1.29 -14.81 12.24
CA GLN A 99 0.16 -15.57 11.71
C GLN A 99 0.28 -15.70 10.19
N LEU A 100 0.22 -16.92 9.71
CA LEU A 100 0.04 -17.18 8.28
C LEU A 100 -1.45 -17.08 7.93
N VAL A 101 -1.75 -16.26 6.92
CA VAL A 101 -3.04 -16.26 6.23
C VAL A 101 -2.83 -16.94 4.87
N ARG A 102 -3.50 -18.06 4.67
CA ARG A 102 -3.48 -18.77 3.40
C ARG A 102 -4.52 -18.15 2.46
N LEU A 103 -4.07 -17.67 1.32
CA LEU A 103 -4.90 -17.15 0.24
C LEU A 103 -5.13 -18.28 -0.75
N THR A 104 -6.33 -18.85 -0.78
CA THR A 104 -6.65 -20.04 -1.60
C THR A 104 -7.57 -19.64 -2.74
N ARG A 105 -7.17 -19.98 -3.96
CA ARG A 105 -8.00 -19.82 -5.17
C ARG A 105 -9.04 -20.96 -5.21
N THR A 106 -10.30 -20.60 -5.38
CA THR A 106 -11.45 -21.54 -5.47
C THR A 106 -12.00 -21.64 -6.89
N LYS A 107 -11.61 -20.69 -7.76
CA LYS A 107 -12.04 -20.63 -9.16
C LYS A 107 -10.82 -20.35 -10.06
N ASP A 108 -10.79 -20.97 -11.21
CA ASP A 108 -9.74 -20.72 -12.19
C ASP A 108 -9.87 -19.33 -12.83
N VAL A 109 -8.72 -18.71 -13.06
CA VAL A 109 -8.62 -17.46 -13.83
C VAL A 109 -8.60 -17.81 -15.32
N PRO A 110 -9.34 -17.11 -16.17
CA PRO A 110 -9.30 -17.35 -17.62
C PRO A 110 -7.89 -17.22 -18.18
N PRO A 111 -7.51 -18.05 -19.16
CA PRO A 111 -6.17 -18.01 -19.76
C PRO A 111 -5.82 -16.60 -20.28
N GLY A 112 -4.58 -16.17 -20.07
CA GLY A 112 -4.07 -14.88 -20.55
C GLY A 112 -4.66 -13.67 -19.81
N GLN A 113 -5.36 -13.85 -18.70
CA GLN A 113 -5.96 -12.78 -17.90
C GLN A 113 -5.36 -12.70 -16.51
N GLU A 114 -5.39 -11.52 -15.94
CA GLU A 114 -5.14 -11.22 -14.53
C GLU A 114 -6.46 -10.80 -13.88
N LEU A 115 -6.74 -11.34 -12.71
CA LEU A 115 -7.81 -10.86 -11.84
C LEU A 115 -7.20 -10.18 -10.61
N ALA A 116 -7.75 -9.04 -10.24
CA ALA A 116 -7.28 -8.24 -9.13
C ALA A 116 -8.21 -8.34 -7.92
N TYR A 117 -7.61 -8.36 -6.74
CA TYR A 117 -8.29 -8.41 -5.45
C TYR A 117 -7.65 -7.44 -4.46
N ARG A 118 -8.41 -7.05 -3.43
CA ARG A 118 -7.90 -6.32 -2.26
C ARG A 118 -8.12 -7.15 -1.01
N ILE A 119 -7.04 -7.38 -0.29
CA ILE A 119 -7.09 -7.97 1.04
C ILE A 119 -7.18 -6.82 2.03
N ILE A 120 -8.31 -6.71 2.70
CA ILE A 120 -8.55 -5.72 3.73
C ILE A 120 -8.34 -6.40 5.08
N ILE A 121 -7.42 -5.86 5.86
CA ILE A 121 -7.10 -6.33 7.21
C ILE A 121 -7.45 -5.21 8.17
N ASP A 122 -8.52 -5.44 8.93
CA ASP A 122 -9.02 -4.49 9.91
C ASP A 122 -8.60 -4.91 11.32
N GLU A 123 -8.09 -3.98 12.09
CA GLU A 123 -7.88 -4.17 13.51
C GLU A 123 -9.22 -4.08 14.26
N ILE A 124 -9.57 -5.13 14.98
CA ILE A 124 -10.80 -5.20 15.78
C ILE A 124 -10.46 -4.68 17.20
N PRO A 125 -11.27 -3.75 17.76
CA PRO A 125 -11.05 -3.30 19.12
C PRO A 125 -11.03 -4.46 20.11
N GLY A 126 -10.02 -4.54 20.96
CA GLY A 126 -10.04 -5.43 22.11
C GLY A 126 -11.14 -5.02 23.10
N ALA A 127 -11.55 -5.96 23.97
CA ALA A 127 -12.44 -5.65 25.07
C ALA A 127 -11.82 -4.53 25.92
N GLN A 128 -12.59 -3.46 26.18
CA GLN A 128 -12.14 -2.41 27.10
C GLN A 128 -12.00 -2.99 28.50
N PRO A 129 -10.89 -2.74 29.20
CA PRO A 129 -10.87 -2.93 30.65
C PRO A 129 -12.01 -2.05 31.24
N PRO A 130 -12.75 -2.54 32.23
CA PRO A 130 -13.74 -1.72 32.92
C PRO A 130 -13.05 -0.43 33.40
N ALA A 131 -13.72 0.72 33.19
CA ALA A 131 -13.22 2.01 33.68
C ALA A 131 -12.94 1.87 35.18
N ALA A 132 -11.72 2.16 35.59
CA ALA A 132 -11.38 2.15 37.02
C ALA A 132 -12.25 3.18 37.71
N GLU A 133 -13.09 2.74 38.68
CA GLU A 133 -13.90 3.61 39.51
C GLU A 133 -12.96 4.56 40.27
N GLY A 134 -13.06 5.87 40.02
CA GLY A 134 -12.40 6.91 40.78
C GLY A 134 -11.12 7.53 40.23
N GLY A 135 -10.66 7.19 39.05
CA GLY A 135 -9.50 7.83 38.39
C GLY A 135 -9.88 8.84 37.33
N LYS A 136 -9.15 9.96 37.25
CA LYS A 136 -9.25 10.90 36.11
C LYS A 136 -9.06 10.11 34.83
N THR A 137 -10.11 9.98 34.04
CA THR A 137 -10.09 9.29 32.74
C THR A 137 -9.19 10.13 31.82
N ALA A 138 -7.92 9.78 31.72
CA ALA A 138 -7.13 10.29 30.62
C ALA A 138 -7.77 9.75 29.34
N ALA A 139 -8.29 10.62 28.49
CA ALA A 139 -8.84 10.25 27.20
C ALA A 139 -7.70 9.68 26.34
N ALA A 140 -7.55 8.36 26.34
CA ALA A 140 -6.60 7.69 25.46
C ALA A 140 -7.20 7.61 24.07
N ILE A 141 -6.54 8.26 23.10
CA ILE A 141 -6.90 8.12 21.68
C ILE A 141 -6.38 6.74 21.24
N ARG A 142 -7.30 5.85 20.85
CA ARG A 142 -6.95 4.56 20.24
C ARG A 142 -7.09 4.66 18.73
N PHE A 143 -6.00 4.39 18.03
CA PHE A 143 -6.01 4.26 16.58
C PHE A 143 -6.36 2.83 16.21
N GLN A 144 -7.31 2.68 15.30
CA GLN A 144 -7.59 1.40 14.64
C GLN A 144 -7.01 1.45 13.24
N MET A 145 -6.16 0.49 12.93
CA MET A 145 -5.51 0.43 11.63
C MET A 145 -6.31 -0.43 10.66
N ARG A 146 -6.40 0.05 9.43
CA ARG A 146 -6.86 -0.72 8.27
C ARG A 146 -5.74 -0.81 7.27
N TYR A 147 -5.37 -2.02 6.92
CA TYR A 147 -4.39 -2.29 5.88
C TYR A 147 -5.11 -2.76 4.62
N SER A 148 -4.64 -2.28 3.45
CA SER A 148 -5.17 -2.67 2.15
C SER A 148 -4.03 -3.20 1.30
N VAL A 149 -4.02 -4.50 1.05
CA VAL A 149 -2.97 -5.21 0.33
C VAL A 149 -3.52 -5.68 -1.01
N PRO A 150 -2.88 -5.37 -2.15
CA PRO A 150 -3.28 -5.90 -3.44
C PRO A 150 -2.98 -7.40 -3.50
N LEU A 151 -3.79 -8.12 -4.26
CA LEU A 151 -3.54 -9.53 -4.61
C LEU A 151 -3.91 -9.71 -6.07
N PHE A 152 -3.03 -10.36 -6.83
CA PHE A 152 -3.26 -10.62 -8.25
C PHE A 152 -3.24 -12.12 -8.51
N ALA A 153 -4.20 -12.59 -9.31
CA ALA A 153 -4.29 -13.98 -9.73
C ALA A 153 -4.16 -14.08 -11.25
N TYR A 154 -3.32 -14.98 -11.71
CA TYR A 154 -2.95 -15.13 -13.13
C TYR A 154 -3.58 -16.39 -13.72
N GLY A 155 -4.09 -16.26 -14.95
CA GLY A 155 -4.56 -17.36 -15.77
C GLY A 155 -3.43 -18.05 -16.54
N ALA A 156 -3.72 -19.23 -17.07
CA ALA A 156 -2.76 -20.00 -17.83
C ALA A 156 -2.14 -19.18 -18.99
N GLY A 157 -0.83 -19.32 -19.18
CA GLY A 157 -0.05 -18.59 -20.18
C GLY A 157 0.34 -17.17 -19.77
N LEU A 158 -0.01 -16.73 -18.58
CA LEU A 158 0.38 -15.44 -18.03
C LEU A 158 1.09 -15.64 -16.68
N TRP A 159 2.20 -14.94 -16.49
CA TRP A 159 3.04 -15.02 -15.29
C TRP A 159 3.39 -13.62 -14.78
N SER A 160 3.54 -13.47 -13.47
CA SER A 160 3.98 -12.20 -12.87
C SER A 160 5.46 -11.92 -13.11
N LYS A 161 6.26 -12.98 -13.23
CA LYS A 161 7.72 -12.91 -13.41
C LYS A 161 8.26 -14.23 -13.98
N GLU A 162 9.47 -14.18 -14.49
CA GLU A 162 10.25 -15.36 -14.80
C GLU A 162 10.53 -16.18 -13.53
N ASP A 163 10.60 -17.49 -13.69
CA ASP A 163 10.96 -18.43 -12.62
C ASP A 163 11.86 -19.52 -13.20
N SER A 164 13.15 -19.43 -12.92
CA SER A 164 14.15 -20.39 -13.42
C SER A 164 13.99 -21.80 -12.82
N THR A 165 13.21 -21.95 -11.75
CA THR A 165 12.96 -23.24 -11.10
C THR A 165 11.73 -23.96 -11.64
N ARG A 166 10.94 -23.32 -12.49
CA ARG A 166 9.69 -23.82 -13.08
C ARG A 166 9.70 -23.67 -14.59
N PRO A 167 9.15 -24.66 -15.33
CA PRO A 167 9.09 -24.61 -16.79
C PRO A 167 8.01 -23.62 -17.26
N ARG A 168 8.24 -22.33 -17.09
CA ARG A 168 7.38 -21.25 -17.57
C ARG A 168 7.91 -20.70 -18.88
N ASP A 169 7.00 -20.40 -19.82
CA ASP A 169 7.37 -19.68 -21.04
C ASP A 169 7.75 -18.24 -20.69
N PRO A 170 8.99 -17.79 -20.93
CA PRO A 170 9.39 -16.40 -20.65
C PRO A 170 8.54 -15.36 -21.40
N LYS A 171 7.96 -15.71 -22.56
CA LYS A 171 7.07 -14.85 -23.32
C LYS A 171 5.72 -14.63 -22.63
N GLY A 172 5.34 -15.48 -21.67
CA GLY A 172 4.13 -15.34 -20.88
C GLY A 172 4.26 -14.36 -19.74
N VAL A 173 5.45 -13.79 -19.46
CA VAL A 173 5.59 -12.74 -18.45
C VAL A 173 4.83 -11.50 -18.91
N GLY A 174 3.77 -11.18 -18.17
CA GLY A 174 2.90 -10.06 -18.51
C GLY A 174 3.58 -8.72 -18.29
N LEU A 175 3.44 -7.85 -19.30
CA LEU A 175 3.84 -6.45 -19.18
C LEU A 175 2.63 -5.55 -19.38
N PRO A 176 2.45 -4.49 -18.56
CA PRO A 176 1.42 -3.50 -18.78
C PRO A 176 1.74 -2.70 -20.05
N GLN A 177 0.70 -2.31 -20.80
CA GLN A 177 0.81 -1.47 -21.97
C GLN A 177 0.19 -0.11 -21.66
N LEU A 178 1.04 0.85 -21.32
CA LEU A 178 0.64 2.14 -20.79
C LEU A 178 0.68 3.23 -21.86
N SER A 179 -0.36 4.06 -21.87
CA SER A 179 -0.38 5.36 -22.52
C SER A 179 -0.90 6.41 -21.56
N TRP A 180 -0.63 7.69 -21.83
CA TRP A 180 -1.08 8.77 -20.98
C TRP A 180 -1.49 9.99 -21.77
N ARG A 181 -2.35 10.82 -21.19
CA ARG A 181 -2.72 12.14 -21.72
C ARG A 181 -3.01 13.14 -20.62
N THR A 182 -3.07 14.39 -21.00
CA THR A 182 -3.53 15.48 -20.12
C THR A 182 -4.98 15.80 -20.44
N VAL A 183 -5.76 16.06 -19.40
CA VAL A 183 -7.15 16.50 -19.51
C VAL A 183 -7.40 17.65 -18.55
N ALA A 184 -8.37 18.51 -18.88
CA ALA A 184 -8.85 19.53 -17.97
C ALA A 184 -10.25 19.12 -17.48
N VAL A 185 -10.46 19.12 -16.15
CA VAL A 185 -11.77 18.88 -15.54
C VAL A 185 -12.06 20.06 -14.63
N ASP A 186 -13.15 20.75 -14.90
CA ASP A 186 -13.53 21.98 -14.17
C ASP A 186 -12.37 23.00 -14.10
N GLY A 187 -11.63 23.16 -15.21
CA GLY A 187 -10.49 24.06 -15.31
C GLY A 187 -9.21 23.59 -14.59
N ARG A 188 -9.21 22.43 -13.98
CA ARG A 188 -8.04 21.87 -13.31
C ARG A 188 -7.35 20.82 -14.20
N PRO A 189 -6.02 20.86 -14.30
CA PRO A 189 -5.28 19.88 -15.10
C PRO A 189 -5.17 18.53 -14.38
N TYR A 190 -5.29 17.45 -15.15
CA TYR A 190 -5.14 16.08 -14.70
C TYR A 190 -4.25 15.30 -15.66
N VAL A 191 -3.61 14.27 -15.14
CA VAL A 191 -2.94 13.22 -15.90
C VAL A 191 -3.84 11.99 -15.88
N GLU A 192 -4.20 11.49 -17.06
CA GLU A 192 -4.84 10.19 -17.23
C GLU A 192 -3.82 9.18 -17.74
N VAL A 193 -3.81 8.00 -17.11
CA VAL A 193 -3.00 6.85 -17.56
C VAL A 193 -3.95 5.71 -17.88
N ARG A 194 -3.80 5.15 -19.06
CA ARG A 194 -4.54 3.99 -19.59
C ARG A 194 -3.63 2.78 -19.61
N ASN A 195 -4.15 1.63 -19.22
CA ASN A 195 -3.47 0.35 -19.37
C ASN A 195 -4.25 -0.56 -20.34
N GLN A 196 -3.68 -0.84 -21.50
CA GLN A 196 -4.23 -1.76 -22.50
C GLN A 196 -3.59 -3.16 -22.42
N GLY A 197 -2.66 -3.37 -21.49
CA GLY A 197 -2.00 -4.65 -21.26
C GLY A 197 -2.86 -5.63 -20.49
N ALA A 198 -2.39 -6.87 -20.41
CA ALA A 198 -3.06 -7.98 -19.74
C ALA A 198 -2.80 -8.03 -18.23
N VAL A 199 -1.88 -7.23 -17.73
CA VAL A 199 -1.51 -7.17 -16.30
C VAL A 199 -1.56 -5.74 -15.78
N HIS A 200 -1.74 -5.60 -14.47
CA HIS A 200 -1.76 -4.31 -13.79
C HIS A 200 -0.43 -3.54 -13.93
N ALA A 201 -0.52 -2.24 -13.78
CA ALA A 201 0.61 -1.37 -13.58
C ALA A 201 0.55 -0.74 -12.19
N ARG A 202 1.54 -1.00 -11.34
CA ARG A 202 1.80 -0.25 -10.10
C ARG A 202 2.73 0.90 -10.44
N LEU A 203 2.26 2.13 -10.27
CA LEU A 203 2.99 3.34 -10.64
C LEU A 203 3.64 3.95 -9.40
N THR A 204 4.96 4.06 -9.40
CA THR A 204 5.73 4.68 -8.32
C THR A 204 6.70 5.72 -8.88
N ASP A 205 7.11 6.67 -8.05
CA ASP A 205 8.09 7.71 -8.39
C ASP A 205 7.73 8.44 -9.69
N VAL A 206 6.48 8.88 -9.77
CA VAL A 206 5.91 9.45 -11.01
C VAL A 206 6.25 10.93 -11.08
N ALA A 207 6.81 11.36 -12.20
CA ALA A 207 7.16 12.75 -12.47
C ALA A 207 6.80 13.17 -13.89
N ILE A 208 6.52 14.45 -14.06
CA ILE A 208 6.31 15.09 -15.36
C ILE A 208 7.55 15.85 -15.73
N LYS A 209 8.14 15.48 -16.86
CA LYS A 209 9.29 16.19 -17.45
C LYS A 209 8.79 17.19 -18.47
N GLN A 210 9.13 18.47 -18.29
CA GLN A 210 8.73 19.58 -19.17
C GLN A 210 9.85 20.63 -19.23
N GLY A 211 10.30 21.01 -20.42
CA GLY A 211 11.32 22.05 -20.60
C GLY A 211 12.63 21.77 -19.85
N GLY A 212 13.04 20.50 -19.73
CA GLY A 212 14.25 20.10 -18.99
C GLY A 212 14.07 19.98 -17.47
N GLN A 213 12.95 20.44 -16.92
CA GLN A 213 12.60 20.30 -15.50
C GLN A 213 11.76 19.07 -15.25
N SER A 214 11.95 18.40 -14.09
CA SER A 214 11.14 17.30 -13.63
C SER A 214 10.34 17.73 -12.41
N LYS A 215 9.01 17.62 -12.49
CA LYS A 215 8.08 17.93 -11.39
C LYS A 215 7.48 16.63 -10.87
N PRO A 216 7.65 16.28 -9.60
CA PRO A 216 7.03 15.06 -9.05
C PRO A 216 5.51 15.18 -9.08
N LEU A 217 4.84 14.13 -9.54
CA LEU A 217 3.41 13.91 -9.38
C LEU A 217 3.13 13.14 -8.09
N ALA A 218 3.98 12.17 -7.77
CA ALA A 218 4.01 11.47 -6.50
C ALA A 218 5.41 10.95 -6.19
N GLU A 219 5.83 11.10 -4.94
CA GLU A 219 6.95 10.37 -4.35
C GLU A 219 6.42 9.04 -3.78
N GLY A 220 7.04 7.91 -4.14
CA GLY A 220 6.54 6.59 -3.81
C GLY A 220 5.33 6.17 -4.65
N LEU A 221 4.32 5.56 -4.04
CA LEU A 221 3.17 5.00 -4.75
C LEU A 221 2.18 6.09 -5.19
N LEU A 222 2.00 6.25 -6.50
CA LEU A 222 0.90 7.04 -7.07
C LEU A 222 -0.42 6.25 -7.06
N GLY A 223 -0.36 4.98 -7.47
CA GLY A 223 -1.53 4.11 -7.58
C GLY A 223 -1.31 2.95 -8.53
N TYR A 224 -2.41 2.33 -8.89
CA TYR A 224 -2.47 1.21 -9.82
C TYR A 224 -3.33 1.57 -11.03
N VAL A 225 -3.02 0.96 -12.18
CA VAL A 225 -3.90 0.94 -13.36
C VAL A 225 -4.09 -0.53 -13.76
N LEU A 226 -5.28 -1.06 -13.52
CA LEU A 226 -5.63 -2.45 -13.83
C LEU A 226 -5.76 -2.68 -15.34
N PRO A 227 -5.72 -3.94 -15.82
CA PRO A 227 -5.96 -4.25 -17.22
C PRO A 227 -7.24 -3.62 -17.76
N GLY A 228 -7.15 -2.92 -18.90
CA GLY A 228 -8.27 -2.24 -19.53
C GLY A 228 -8.74 -0.95 -18.86
N ALA A 229 -8.19 -0.58 -17.70
CA ALA A 229 -8.61 0.59 -16.94
C ALA A 229 -7.93 1.89 -17.40
N VAL A 230 -8.56 3.00 -17.00
CA VAL A 230 -8.00 4.36 -17.05
C VAL A 230 -8.12 4.96 -15.65
N MET A 231 -7.01 5.48 -15.16
CA MET A 231 -6.99 6.19 -13.87
C MET A 231 -6.52 7.63 -14.06
N ARG A 232 -6.94 8.51 -13.16
CA ARG A 232 -6.72 9.95 -13.25
C ARG A 232 -6.18 10.52 -11.94
N TRP A 233 -5.17 11.40 -12.06
CA TRP A 233 -4.60 12.11 -10.91
C TRP A 233 -4.46 13.59 -11.20
N PRO A 234 -4.61 14.46 -10.18
CA PRO A 234 -4.37 15.89 -10.36
C PRO A 234 -2.94 16.15 -10.82
N ALA A 235 -2.78 17.01 -11.82
CA ALA A 235 -1.46 17.45 -12.26
C ALA A 235 -0.98 18.64 -11.41
N PRO A 236 0.35 18.81 -11.22
CA PRO A 236 0.92 19.89 -10.40
C PRO A 236 0.78 21.29 -11.03
N GLY A 237 0.17 21.39 -12.21
CA GLY A 237 -0.06 22.62 -12.96
C GLY A 237 -0.33 22.34 -14.45
N PRO A 238 -0.50 23.38 -15.26
CA PRO A 238 -0.67 23.24 -16.70
C PRO A 238 0.50 22.49 -17.33
N LEU A 239 0.19 21.57 -18.25
CA LEU A 239 1.18 20.74 -18.94
C LEU A 239 1.24 21.13 -20.41
N ALA A 240 2.47 21.29 -20.94
CA ALA A 240 2.68 21.54 -22.34
C ALA A 240 2.58 20.24 -23.16
N SER A 241 2.33 20.35 -24.44
CA SER A 241 2.17 19.21 -25.37
C SER A 241 3.42 18.32 -25.47
N GLU A 242 4.62 18.90 -25.23
CA GLU A 242 5.91 18.20 -25.24
C GLU A 242 6.28 17.56 -23.91
N SER A 243 5.38 17.59 -22.92
CA SER A 243 5.62 16.98 -21.62
C SER A 243 5.76 15.46 -21.75
N ALA A 244 6.61 14.85 -20.92
CA ALA A 244 6.78 13.40 -20.81
C ALA A 244 6.44 12.92 -19.41
N LEU A 245 5.68 11.83 -19.32
CA LEU A 245 5.40 11.17 -18.03
C LEU A 245 6.47 10.11 -17.78
N GLN A 246 7.22 10.29 -16.70
CA GLN A 246 8.24 9.36 -16.23
C GLN A 246 7.73 8.61 -15.03
N VAL A 247 7.99 7.30 -14.95
CA VAL A 247 7.40 6.43 -13.92
C VAL A 247 8.24 5.17 -13.72
N ARG A 248 8.25 4.66 -12.53
CA ARG A 248 8.71 3.31 -12.21
C ARG A 248 7.50 2.37 -12.15
N VAL A 249 7.49 1.34 -12.97
CA VAL A 249 6.37 0.40 -13.09
C VAL A 249 6.71 -0.93 -12.43
N ASN A 250 5.79 -1.48 -11.64
CA ASN A 250 5.85 -2.81 -10.99
C ASN A 250 7.16 -3.07 -10.24
N GLY A 251 7.72 -2.04 -9.60
CA GLY A 251 8.98 -2.15 -8.85
C GLY A 251 10.23 -2.36 -9.69
N GLY A 252 10.14 -2.15 -11.01
CA GLY A 252 11.29 -2.20 -11.91
C GLY A 252 12.41 -1.27 -11.47
N ALA A 253 13.68 -1.64 -11.73
CA ALA A 253 14.84 -0.86 -11.30
C ALA A 253 14.94 0.50 -12.00
N GLN A 254 14.41 0.62 -13.22
CA GLN A 254 14.54 1.81 -14.07
C GLN A 254 13.24 2.61 -14.13
N VAL A 255 13.40 3.94 -14.17
CA VAL A 255 12.33 4.86 -14.55
C VAL A 255 12.21 4.85 -16.06
N GLN A 256 10.99 4.72 -16.56
CA GLN A 256 10.68 4.73 -17.99
C GLN A 256 9.73 5.87 -18.35
N SER A 257 9.74 6.29 -19.61
CA SER A 257 8.76 7.24 -20.11
C SER A 257 7.58 6.48 -20.71
N ILE A 258 6.37 6.86 -20.30
CA ILE A 258 5.14 6.35 -20.92
C ILE A 258 4.84 7.15 -22.20
N ALA A 259 4.41 6.43 -23.24
CA ALA A 259 4.03 7.07 -24.49
C ALA A 259 2.77 7.93 -24.33
N PRO A 260 2.70 9.12 -24.94
CA PRO A 260 1.46 9.89 -24.99
C PRO A 260 0.41 9.13 -25.80
N GLU A 261 -0.86 9.24 -25.40
CA GLU A 261 -2.01 8.75 -26.16
C GLU A 261 -2.13 9.59 -27.44
N ARG A 262 -2.21 8.93 -28.60
CA ARG A 262 -2.35 9.58 -29.93
C ARG A 262 -3.79 9.84 -30.26
#